data_ada5439511b443c633350cf698ed8c8a
#
_entry.id   ada5439511b443c633350cf698ed8c8a
#
_cell.length_a   1.000
_cell.length_b   1.000
_cell.length_c   1.000
_cell.angle_alpha   90.00
_cell.angle_beta   90.00
_cell.angle_gamma   90.00
#
_symmetry.space_group_name_H-M   'P 1'
#
loop_
_entity.id
_entity.type
_entity.pdbx_description
1 polymer ?
#
loop_
_entity_poly.entity_id
_entity_poly.type
_entity_poly.pdbx_seq_one_letter_code
_entity_poly.pdbx_strand_id
1 'polypeptide(L)'
;MEWNNLHEILRSLYDDMLPLSADMAAVAKGIAGLGALFYVALKVWQALSRAEQIDVFPLLRPFAVGICIMFFPTIVLGSINAVSSPVVKGTNAMLENQVLDLNKLQGQKDLLEREAMLRNPETAYLVSDEEFDRKLDELGWSLPDLMANAGMRMEREMYDLKKGIRNWFRELLEILFQAAALVIDTVRTFFLIVLSILGPIAFAISVWDGFQSTLTQWLTRYISVYLWLPIADIFSAMLAKIQSLILERDIDKLNDPTFIPDTSNTVYIVFMIIGILGYFTIPTVAGWVIQAGGAGNYMRNVNQTASKTGNIAGAGAGAVAGNIGGRLMNK
;
A
#
# COMPACT_ATOMS: atom_id res chain seq x y z
N MET A 1 -5.75 20.38 -10.68
CA MET A 1 -5.25 19.15 -11.34
C MET A 1 -6.05 18.00 -10.73
N GLU A 2 -6.78 17.27 -11.53
CA GLU A 2 -7.63 16.19 -11.00
C GLU A 2 -6.75 14.96 -10.77
N TRP A 3 -6.38 14.72 -9.52
CA TRP A 3 -5.56 13.58 -9.11
C TRP A 3 -6.18 12.23 -9.52
N ASN A 4 -7.52 12.16 -9.57
CA ASN A 4 -8.24 10.97 -10.01
C ASN A 4 -7.88 10.57 -11.45
N ASN A 5 -7.66 11.52 -12.34
CA ASN A 5 -7.25 11.25 -13.72
C ASN A 5 -5.86 10.58 -13.79
N LEU A 6 -4.96 10.89 -12.85
CA LEU A 6 -3.63 10.27 -12.81
C LEU A 6 -3.71 8.79 -12.38
N HIS A 7 -4.58 8.45 -11.43
CA HIS A 7 -4.82 7.05 -11.06
C HIS A 7 -5.48 6.26 -12.19
N GLU A 8 -6.39 6.87 -12.97
CA GLU A 8 -6.96 6.24 -14.16
C GLU A 8 -5.92 6.00 -15.25
N ILE A 9 -5.03 6.97 -15.49
CA ILE A 9 -3.90 6.81 -16.43
C ILE A 9 -2.99 5.65 -16.01
N LEU A 10 -2.68 5.49 -14.72
CA LEU A 10 -1.88 4.38 -14.25
C LEU A 10 -2.57 3.02 -14.45
N ARG A 11 -3.89 2.97 -14.31
CA ARG A 11 -4.68 1.75 -14.58
C ARG A 11 -4.67 1.42 -16.07
N SER A 12 -4.93 2.40 -16.94
CA SER A 12 -4.89 2.19 -18.38
C SER A 12 -3.50 1.79 -18.86
N LEU A 13 -2.45 2.39 -18.32
CA LEU A 13 -1.07 2.00 -18.59
C LEU A 13 -0.80 0.52 -18.25
N TYR A 14 -1.29 0.06 -17.10
CA TYR A 14 -1.15 -1.35 -16.74
C TYR A 14 -1.86 -2.27 -17.74
N ASP A 15 -3.10 -1.95 -18.11
CA ASP A 15 -3.89 -2.75 -19.06
C ASP A 15 -3.27 -2.74 -20.48
N ASP A 16 -2.74 -1.60 -20.93
CA ASP A 16 -2.07 -1.45 -22.22
C ASP A 16 -0.73 -2.22 -22.29
N MET A 17 -0.06 -2.38 -21.14
CA MET A 17 1.23 -3.10 -21.06
C MET A 17 1.06 -4.61 -20.85
N LEU A 18 -0.09 -5.09 -20.42
CA LEU A 18 -0.36 -6.52 -20.20
C LEU A 18 -0.11 -7.42 -21.43
N PRO A 19 -0.47 -7.02 -22.68
CA PRO A 19 -0.22 -7.83 -23.87
C PRO A 19 1.25 -8.16 -24.10
N LEU A 20 2.19 -7.30 -23.63
CA LEU A 20 3.63 -7.57 -23.75
C LEU A 20 4.07 -8.82 -22.98
N SER A 21 3.30 -9.25 -22.00
CA SER A 21 3.54 -10.53 -21.31
C SER A 21 3.37 -11.73 -22.24
N ALA A 22 2.54 -11.64 -23.28
CA ALA A 22 2.36 -12.69 -24.29
C ALA A 22 3.61 -12.83 -25.20
N ASP A 23 4.28 -11.72 -25.51
CA ASP A 23 5.53 -11.76 -26.29
C ASP A 23 6.63 -12.44 -25.47
N MET A 24 6.73 -12.14 -24.19
CA MET A 24 7.66 -12.82 -23.28
C MET A 24 7.30 -14.30 -23.07
N ALA A 25 6.03 -14.67 -23.17
CA ALA A 25 5.61 -16.06 -23.14
C ALA A 25 6.18 -16.88 -24.32
N ALA A 26 6.39 -16.28 -25.49
CA ALA A 26 7.03 -16.94 -26.63
C ALA A 26 8.48 -17.32 -26.31
N VAL A 27 9.24 -16.42 -25.70
CA VAL A 27 10.62 -16.68 -25.25
C VAL A 27 10.63 -17.72 -24.12
N ALA A 28 9.72 -17.58 -23.17
CA ALA A 28 9.59 -18.48 -22.02
C ALA A 28 9.29 -19.94 -22.44
N LYS A 29 8.51 -20.17 -23.49
CA LYS A 29 8.24 -21.51 -24.05
C LYS A 29 9.53 -22.21 -24.48
N GLY A 30 10.48 -21.52 -25.13
CA GLY A 30 11.78 -22.08 -25.50
C GLY A 30 12.59 -22.51 -24.28
N ILE A 31 12.68 -21.64 -23.26
CA ILE A 31 13.41 -21.92 -22.01
C ILE A 31 12.74 -23.08 -21.24
N ALA A 32 11.40 -23.06 -21.13
CA ALA A 32 10.66 -24.12 -20.45
C ALA A 32 10.75 -25.47 -21.18
N GLY A 33 10.72 -25.46 -22.52
CA GLY A 33 10.87 -26.67 -23.34
C GLY A 33 12.22 -27.36 -23.11
N LEU A 34 13.31 -26.60 -23.15
CA LEU A 34 14.64 -27.14 -22.82
C LEU A 34 14.70 -27.63 -21.38
N GLY A 35 14.15 -26.84 -20.42
CA GLY A 35 14.09 -27.25 -19.01
C GLY A 35 13.30 -28.54 -18.80
N ALA A 36 12.18 -28.71 -19.52
CA ALA A 36 11.36 -29.90 -19.46
C ALA A 36 12.11 -31.15 -19.95
N LEU A 37 12.83 -31.03 -21.06
CA LEU A 37 13.66 -32.14 -21.58
C LEU A 37 14.71 -32.56 -20.53
N PHE A 38 15.47 -31.64 -19.99
CA PHE A 38 16.47 -31.95 -18.96
C PHE A 38 15.82 -32.50 -17.68
N TYR A 39 14.72 -31.93 -17.24
CA TYR A 39 14.00 -32.38 -16.05
C TYR A 39 13.54 -33.84 -16.20
N VAL A 40 12.85 -34.15 -17.31
CA VAL A 40 12.35 -35.49 -17.59
C VAL A 40 13.54 -36.48 -17.74
N ALA A 41 14.57 -36.11 -18.50
CA ALA A 41 15.77 -36.98 -18.68
C ALA A 41 16.44 -37.28 -17.33
N LEU A 42 16.65 -36.30 -16.48
CA LEU A 42 17.23 -36.48 -15.14
C LEU A 42 16.37 -37.35 -14.23
N LYS A 43 15.03 -37.17 -14.23
CA LYS A 43 14.13 -37.97 -13.40
C LYS A 43 14.08 -39.43 -13.85
N VAL A 44 14.01 -39.68 -15.17
CA VAL A 44 14.07 -41.03 -15.73
C VAL A 44 15.42 -41.68 -15.43
N TRP A 45 16.52 -40.96 -15.63
CA TRP A 45 17.86 -41.45 -15.29
C TRP A 45 18.00 -41.82 -13.80
N GLN A 46 17.49 -40.97 -12.89
CA GLN A 46 17.52 -41.25 -11.46
C GLN A 46 16.72 -42.52 -11.09
N ALA A 47 15.53 -42.70 -11.68
CA ALA A 47 14.71 -43.89 -11.44
C ALA A 47 15.41 -45.15 -11.95
N LEU A 48 15.97 -45.10 -13.17
CA LEU A 48 16.73 -46.24 -13.74
C LEU A 48 17.97 -46.59 -12.91
N SER A 49 18.74 -45.60 -12.46
CA SER A 49 19.96 -45.81 -11.66
C SER A 49 19.70 -46.42 -10.31
N ARG A 50 18.49 -46.22 -9.75
CA ARG A 50 18.03 -46.78 -8.45
C ARG A 50 17.22 -48.05 -8.59
N ALA A 51 17.02 -48.55 -9.84
CA ALA A 51 16.11 -49.65 -10.13
C ALA A 51 14.69 -49.46 -9.53
N GLU A 52 14.22 -48.20 -9.46
CA GLU A 52 12.90 -47.83 -8.97
C GLU A 52 11.93 -47.72 -10.14
N GLN A 53 10.63 -47.91 -9.86
CA GLN A 53 9.57 -47.64 -10.83
C GLN A 53 9.51 -46.15 -11.17
N ILE A 54 9.30 -45.83 -12.46
CA ILE A 54 9.18 -44.43 -12.90
C ILE A 54 7.86 -43.89 -12.40
N ASP A 55 7.89 -42.89 -11.48
CA ASP A 55 6.73 -42.14 -11.07
C ASP A 55 6.39 -41.09 -12.14
N VAL A 56 5.19 -41.22 -12.74
CA VAL A 56 4.72 -40.36 -13.82
C VAL A 56 4.26 -38.98 -13.30
N PHE A 57 3.76 -38.89 -12.04
CA PHE A 57 3.20 -37.64 -11.51
C PHE A 57 4.20 -36.49 -11.49
N PRO A 58 5.43 -36.62 -10.99
CA PRO A 58 6.41 -35.55 -11.08
C PRO A 58 6.73 -35.11 -12.52
N LEU A 59 6.64 -36.03 -13.49
CA LEU A 59 6.90 -35.74 -14.89
C LEU A 59 5.83 -34.87 -15.56
N LEU A 60 4.63 -34.81 -15.00
CA LEU A 60 3.54 -33.95 -15.49
C LEU A 60 3.74 -32.48 -15.14
N ARG A 61 4.58 -32.16 -14.16
CA ARG A 61 4.81 -30.78 -13.70
C ARG A 61 5.28 -29.82 -14.79
N PRO A 62 6.28 -30.12 -15.63
CA PRO A 62 6.69 -29.25 -16.74
C PRO A 62 5.55 -28.95 -17.72
N PHE A 63 4.65 -29.91 -17.96
CA PHE A 63 3.51 -29.72 -18.84
C PHE A 63 2.48 -28.74 -18.22
N ALA A 64 2.17 -28.88 -16.93
CA ALA A 64 1.28 -27.96 -16.22
C ALA A 64 1.84 -26.53 -16.23
N VAL A 65 3.13 -26.35 -15.96
CA VAL A 65 3.79 -25.04 -16.04
C VAL A 65 3.78 -24.51 -17.49
N GLY A 66 3.99 -25.37 -18.49
CA GLY A 66 3.92 -25.02 -19.90
C GLY A 66 2.56 -24.48 -20.32
N ILE A 67 1.45 -25.07 -19.82
CA ILE A 67 0.08 -24.56 -20.04
C ILE A 67 -0.07 -23.18 -19.40
N CYS A 68 0.40 -22.99 -18.17
CA CYS A 68 0.39 -21.67 -17.51
C CYS A 68 1.18 -20.62 -18.30
N ILE A 69 2.33 -20.96 -18.90
CA ILE A 69 3.10 -20.05 -19.75
C ILE A 69 2.35 -19.75 -21.05
N MET A 70 1.70 -20.77 -21.65
CA MET A 70 0.95 -20.60 -22.91
C MET A 70 -0.20 -19.61 -22.77
N PHE A 71 -0.92 -19.67 -21.66
CA PHE A 71 -2.09 -18.85 -21.37
C PHE A 71 -1.83 -17.88 -20.20
N PHE A 72 -0.60 -17.37 -20.09
CA PHE A 72 -0.16 -16.59 -18.94
C PHE A 72 -1.06 -15.38 -18.64
N PRO A 73 -1.42 -14.51 -19.61
CA PRO A 73 -2.27 -13.35 -19.33
C PRO A 73 -3.67 -13.75 -18.83
N THR A 74 -4.25 -14.79 -19.42
CA THR A 74 -5.64 -15.19 -19.13
C THR A 74 -5.74 -16.09 -17.91
N ILE A 75 -4.92 -17.12 -17.81
CA ILE A 75 -4.99 -18.09 -16.70
C ILE A 75 -4.32 -17.53 -15.46
N VAL A 76 -3.06 -17.07 -15.56
CA VAL A 76 -2.30 -16.67 -14.36
C VAL A 76 -2.73 -15.28 -13.89
N LEU A 77 -2.59 -14.26 -14.73
CA LEU A 77 -2.93 -12.89 -14.34
C LEU A 77 -4.44 -12.72 -14.16
N GLY A 78 -5.23 -13.30 -15.06
CA GLY A 78 -6.69 -13.27 -14.96
C GLY A 78 -7.24 -13.88 -13.68
N SER A 79 -6.70 -15.04 -13.26
CA SER A 79 -7.09 -15.68 -12.00
C SER A 79 -6.72 -14.85 -10.78
N ILE A 80 -5.50 -14.29 -10.75
CA ILE A 80 -5.06 -13.44 -9.64
C ILE A 80 -5.94 -12.19 -9.57
N ASN A 81 -6.21 -11.53 -10.69
CA ASN A 81 -7.06 -10.35 -10.73
C ASN A 81 -8.51 -10.66 -10.32
N ALA A 82 -9.06 -11.79 -10.74
CA ALA A 82 -10.41 -12.21 -10.36
C ALA A 82 -10.56 -12.43 -8.85
N VAL A 83 -9.57 -13.05 -8.21
CA VAL A 83 -9.57 -13.29 -6.76
C VAL A 83 -9.30 -12.01 -5.97
N SER A 84 -8.45 -11.12 -6.49
CA SER A 84 -8.02 -9.92 -5.77
C SER A 84 -8.93 -8.71 -5.98
N SER A 85 -9.67 -8.63 -7.09
CA SER A 85 -10.58 -7.52 -7.42
C SER A 85 -11.66 -7.26 -6.35
N PRO A 86 -12.33 -8.27 -5.76
CA PRO A 86 -13.30 -8.03 -4.70
C PRO A 86 -12.70 -7.35 -3.47
N VAL A 87 -11.43 -7.67 -3.14
CA VAL A 87 -10.71 -7.04 -2.01
C VAL A 87 -10.51 -5.55 -2.29
N VAL A 88 -10.02 -5.20 -3.48
CA VAL A 88 -9.82 -3.81 -3.90
C VAL A 88 -11.15 -3.04 -3.89
N LYS A 89 -12.22 -3.61 -4.44
CA LYS A 89 -13.54 -2.96 -4.43
C LYS A 89 -14.09 -2.76 -3.01
N GLY A 90 -13.91 -3.74 -2.14
CA GLY A 90 -14.34 -3.66 -0.75
C GLY A 90 -13.60 -2.57 0.04
N THR A 91 -12.28 -2.49 -0.11
CA THR A 91 -11.48 -1.46 0.58
C THR A 91 -11.75 -0.06 0.04
N ASN A 92 -11.92 0.09 -1.28
CA ASN A 92 -12.29 1.37 -1.88
C ASN A 92 -13.66 1.87 -1.36
N ALA A 93 -14.67 1.00 -1.30
CA ALA A 93 -15.98 1.35 -0.74
C ALA A 93 -15.89 1.77 0.75
N MET A 94 -15.01 1.12 1.53
CA MET A 94 -14.74 1.53 2.93
C MET A 94 -14.15 2.94 2.98
N LEU A 95 -13.19 3.25 2.10
CA LEU A 95 -12.57 4.57 2.03
C LEU A 95 -13.59 5.65 1.63
N GLU A 96 -14.37 5.42 0.57
CA GLU A 96 -15.38 6.36 0.09
C GLU A 96 -16.40 6.72 1.19
N ASN A 97 -16.89 5.74 1.94
CA ASN A 97 -17.83 5.98 3.03
C ASN A 97 -17.21 6.85 4.14
N GLN A 98 -15.94 6.60 4.53
CA GLN A 98 -15.28 7.38 5.57
C GLN A 98 -14.98 8.83 5.11
N VAL A 99 -14.62 9.01 3.85
CA VAL A 99 -14.38 10.34 3.27
C VAL A 99 -15.68 11.15 3.17
N LEU A 100 -16.79 10.53 2.79
CA LEU A 100 -18.09 11.18 2.74
C LEU A 100 -18.54 11.68 4.14
N ASP A 101 -18.35 10.85 5.17
CA ASP A 101 -18.67 11.23 6.55
C ASP A 101 -17.76 12.35 7.06
N LEU A 102 -16.47 12.30 6.75
CA LEU A 102 -15.51 13.34 7.09
C LEU A 102 -15.92 14.71 6.49
N ASN A 103 -16.27 14.72 5.19
CA ASN A 103 -16.66 15.96 4.50
C ASN A 103 -17.94 16.57 5.08
N LYS A 104 -18.91 15.74 5.47
CA LYS A 104 -20.14 16.21 6.15
C LYS A 104 -19.83 16.87 7.50
N LEU A 105 -19.04 16.19 8.34
CA LEU A 105 -18.64 16.69 9.65
C LEU A 105 -17.83 17.99 9.55
N GLN A 106 -16.97 18.09 8.54
CA GLN A 106 -16.18 19.29 8.30
C GLN A 106 -17.07 20.48 7.95
N GLY A 107 -18.05 20.30 7.04
CA GLY A 107 -19.03 21.35 6.72
C GLY A 107 -19.86 21.77 7.93
N GLN A 108 -20.26 20.83 8.79
CA GLN A 108 -20.98 21.14 10.03
C GLN A 108 -20.10 21.93 11.02
N LYS A 109 -18.84 21.54 11.21
CA LYS A 109 -17.90 22.25 12.07
C LYS A 109 -17.69 23.69 11.61
N ASP A 110 -17.46 23.90 10.32
CA ASP A 110 -17.20 25.24 9.76
C ASP A 110 -18.39 26.18 9.98
N LEU A 111 -19.62 25.66 9.86
CA LEU A 111 -20.84 26.42 10.15
C LEU A 111 -20.96 26.77 11.65
N LEU A 112 -20.79 25.79 12.53
CA LEU A 112 -20.90 25.98 13.98
C LEU A 112 -19.77 26.87 14.53
N GLU A 113 -18.55 26.76 13.98
CA GLU A 113 -17.44 27.64 14.36
C GLU A 113 -17.76 29.10 14.03
N ARG A 114 -18.31 29.35 12.83
CA ARG A 114 -18.78 30.71 12.47
C ARG A 114 -19.90 31.21 13.37
N GLU A 115 -20.90 30.38 13.67
CA GLU A 115 -21.99 30.74 14.59
C GLU A 115 -21.48 31.01 16.00
N ALA A 116 -20.56 30.21 16.52
CA ALA A 116 -19.96 30.40 17.84
C ALA A 116 -19.19 31.73 17.93
N MET A 117 -18.44 32.09 16.88
CA MET A 117 -17.73 33.36 16.80
C MET A 117 -18.68 34.54 16.70
N LEU A 118 -19.79 34.44 15.97
CA LEU A 118 -20.83 35.49 15.88
C LEU A 118 -21.58 35.68 17.19
N ARG A 119 -21.73 34.60 17.98
CA ARG A 119 -22.42 34.65 19.30
C ARG A 119 -21.64 35.45 20.34
N ASN A 120 -20.31 35.46 20.24
CA ASN A 120 -19.48 36.19 21.19
C ASN A 120 -19.16 37.59 20.67
N PRO A 121 -19.58 38.67 21.39
CA PRO A 121 -19.31 40.06 20.98
C PRO A 121 -17.81 40.40 20.82
N GLU A 122 -16.92 39.65 21.50
CA GLU A 122 -15.49 39.86 21.41
C GLU A 122 -14.87 39.30 20.12
N THR A 123 -15.54 38.37 19.44
CA THR A 123 -15.04 37.72 18.22
C THR A 123 -15.91 37.95 16.98
N ALA A 124 -17.15 38.42 17.16
CA ALA A 124 -18.11 38.62 16.09
C ALA A 124 -17.58 39.56 14.99
N TYR A 125 -16.94 40.68 15.39
CA TYR A 125 -16.37 41.66 14.46
C TYR A 125 -15.18 41.09 13.62
N LEU A 126 -14.59 39.95 14.02
CA LEU A 126 -13.53 39.32 13.25
C LEU A 126 -14.07 38.54 12.04
N VAL A 127 -15.35 38.07 12.10
CA VAL A 127 -15.95 37.18 11.11
C VAL A 127 -17.16 37.78 10.38
N SER A 128 -17.66 38.94 10.81
CA SER A 128 -18.78 39.66 10.18
C SER A 128 -18.42 41.12 9.92
N ASP A 129 -18.68 41.60 8.69
CA ASP A 129 -18.50 42.98 8.31
C ASP A 129 -19.51 43.88 9.03
N GLU A 130 -20.76 43.41 9.19
CA GLU A 130 -21.83 44.13 9.86
C GLU A 130 -21.51 44.41 11.34
N GLU A 131 -20.99 43.41 12.04
CA GLU A 131 -20.58 43.53 13.43
C GLU A 131 -19.32 44.41 13.60
N PHE A 132 -18.44 44.37 12.62
CA PHE A 132 -17.26 45.21 12.56
C PHE A 132 -17.65 46.68 12.38
N ASP A 133 -18.53 46.98 11.40
CA ASP A 133 -19.00 48.34 11.12
C ASP A 133 -19.81 48.88 12.31
N ARG A 134 -20.67 48.04 12.93
CA ARG A 134 -21.41 48.45 14.15
C ARG A 134 -20.47 48.85 15.29
N LYS A 135 -19.43 48.05 15.56
CA LYS A 135 -18.43 48.40 16.58
C LYS A 135 -17.65 49.68 16.26
N LEU A 136 -17.39 49.93 14.98
CA LEU A 136 -16.75 51.18 14.54
C LEU A 136 -17.64 52.39 14.75
N ASP A 137 -18.95 52.25 14.49
CA ASP A 137 -19.93 53.33 14.69
C ASP A 137 -20.18 53.65 16.17
N GLU A 138 -19.98 52.68 17.08
CA GLU A 138 -20.03 52.85 18.52
C GLU A 138 -18.83 53.66 19.08
N LEU A 139 -17.72 53.73 18.32
CA LEU A 139 -16.52 54.48 18.70
C LEU A 139 -16.67 55.96 18.37
N GLY A 140 -16.30 56.82 19.31
CA GLY A 140 -16.29 58.27 19.11
C GLY A 140 -15.04 58.77 18.36
N TRP A 141 -14.86 60.09 18.40
CA TRP A 141 -13.72 60.76 17.76
C TRP A 141 -12.62 61.15 18.77
N SER A 142 -12.61 60.59 19.97
CA SER A 142 -11.56 60.83 20.96
C SER A 142 -10.25 60.10 20.57
N LEU A 143 -9.14 60.57 21.10
CA LEU A 143 -7.83 59.95 20.84
C LEU A 143 -7.79 58.46 21.25
N PRO A 144 -8.39 58.05 22.39
CA PRO A 144 -8.53 56.63 22.74
C PRO A 144 -9.39 55.84 21.74
N ASP A 145 -10.47 56.42 21.21
CA ASP A 145 -11.36 55.76 20.24
C ASP A 145 -10.66 55.52 18.88
N LEU A 146 -9.85 56.51 18.45
CA LEU A 146 -9.01 56.34 17.25
C LEU A 146 -7.97 55.23 17.42
N MET A 147 -7.38 55.10 18.60
CA MET A 147 -6.44 54.00 18.91
C MET A 147 -7.16 52.65 18.97
N ALA A 148 -8.37 52.58 19.52
CA ALA A 148 -9.20 51.39 19.54
C ALA A 148 -9.61 50.97 18.14
N ASN A 149 -10.00 51.88 17.27
CA ASN A 149 -10.33 51.63 15.87
C ASN A 149 -9.11 51.02 15.11
N ALA A 150 -7.93 51.65 15.28
CA ALA A 150 -6.70 51.13 14.66
C ALA A 150 -6.35 49.72 15.20
N GLY A 151 -6.54 49.46 16.51
CA GLY A 151 -6.37 48.18 17.15
C GLY A 151 -7.29 47.10 16.57
N MET A 152 -8.58 47.38 16.46
CA MET A 152 -9.58 46.44 15.92
C MET A 152 -9.31 46.08 14.45
N ARG A 153 -8.93 47.08 13.62
CA ARG A 153 -8.52 46.80 12.23
C ARG A 153 -7.31 45.92 12.18
N MET A 154 -6.31 46.19 13.01
CA MET A 154 -5.10 45.38 13.08
C MET A 154 -5.36 43.95 13.57
N GLU A 155 -6.25 43.77 14.55
CA GLU A 155 -6.67 42.45 15.04
C GLU A 155 -7.39 41.65 13.97
N ARG A 156 -8.29 42.27 13.20
CA ARG A 156 -8.99 41.62 12.10
C ARG A 156 -8.03 41.21 10.98
N GLU A 157 -7.14 42.10 10.56
CA GLU A 157 -6.11 41.77 9.56
C GLU A 157 -5.18 40.66 10.05
N MET A 158 -4.79 40.67 11.33
CA MET A 158 -4.00 39.61 11.94
C MET A 158 -4.74 38.26 11.98
N TYR A 159 -6.05 38.30 12.28
CA TYR A 159 -6.90 37.11 12.23
C TYR A 159 -6.98 36.53 10.80
N ASP A 160 -7.26 37.37 9.81
CA ASP A 160 -7.35 36.98 8.42
C ASP A 160 -6.00 36.43 7.89
N LEU A 161 -4.90 37.08 8.27
CA LEU A 161 -3.55 36.60 7.94
C LEU A 161 -3.27 35.23 8.57
N LYS A 162 -3.57 35.04 9.86
CA LYS A 162 -3.41 33.75 10.54
C LYS A 162 -4.27 32.67 9.89
N LYS A 163 -5.54 33.00 9.55
CA LYS A 163 -6.46 32.12 8.86
C LYS A 163 -5.94 31.76 7.47
N GLY A 164 -5.44 32.73 6.70
CA GLY A 164 -4.85 32.54 5.38
C GLY A 164 -3.63 31.64 5.40
N ILE A 165 -2.66 31.88 6.29
CA ILE A 165 -1.46 31.06 6.46
C ILE A 165 -1.84 29.61 6.83
N ARG A 166 -2.80 29.44 7.75
CA ARG A 166 -3.27 28.13 8.18
C ARG A 166 -3.93 27.36 7.04
N ASN A 167 -4.80 28.01 6.27
CA ASN A 167 -5.47 27.38 5.14
C ASN A 167 -4.46 27.00 4.05
N TRP A 168 -3.49 27.88 3.74
CA TRP A 168 -2.42 27.58 2.81
C TRP A 168 -1.58 26.37 3.27
N PHE A 169 -1.25 26.30 4.56
CA PHE A 169 -0.48 25.19 5.11
C PHE A 169 -1.27 23.87 5.07
N ARG A 170 -2.57 23.91 5.33
CA ARG A 170 -3.50 22.78 5.21
C ARG A 170 -3.55 22.28 3.76
N GLU A 171 -3.74 23.20 2.80
CA GLU A 171 -3.78 22.87 1.37
C GLU A 171 -2.45 22.26 0.89
N LEU A 172 -1.33 22.80 1.34
CA LEU A 172 -0.01 22.23 1.05
C LEU A 172 0.13 20.80 1.56
N LEU A 173 -0.29 20.54 2.81
CA LEU A 173 -0.24 19.19 3.37
C LEU A 173 -1.18 18.22 2.63
N GLU A 174 -2.35 18.67 2.21
CA GLU A 174 -3.28 17.87 1.42
C GLU A 174 -2.68 17.48 0.07
N ILE A 175 -2.03 18.42 -0.62
CA ILE A 175 -1.29 18.15 -1.86
C ILE A 175 -0.17 17.13 -1.61
N LEU A 176 0.60 17.27 -0.54
CA LEU A 176 1.67 16.33 -0.19
C LEU A 176 1.14 14.94 0.15
N PHE A 177 -0.01 14.86 0.82
CA PHE A 177 -0.67 13.59 1.12
C PHE A 177 -1.14 12.87 -0.16
N GLN A 178 -1.79 13.61 -1.07
CA GLN A 178 -2.22 13.08 -2.37
C GLN A 178 -1.01 12.68 -3.23
N ALA A 179 0.08 13.45 -3.19
CA ALA A 179 1.31 13.11 -3.88
C ALA A 179 1.94 11.83 -3.33
N ALA A 180 1.95 11.62 -2.00
CA ALA A 180 2.45 10.38 -1.40
C ALA A 180 1.63 9.16 -1.83
N ALA A 181 0.30 9.28 -1.90
CA ALA A 181 -0.59 8.24 -2.41
C ALA A 181 -0.28 7.90 -3.88
N LEU A 182 -0.13 8.93 -4.72
CA LEU A 182 0.19 8.77 -6.14
C LEU A 182 1.58 8.13 -6.36
N VAL A 183 2.58 8.48 -5.55
CA VAL A 183 3.91 7.84 -5.62
C VAL A 183 3.81 6.35 -5.36
N ILE A 184 3.10 5.93 -4.32
CA ILE A 184 2.92 4.50 -4.02
C ILE A 184 2.16 3.78 -5.12
N ASP A 185 1.11 4.37 -5.68
CA ASP A 185 0.35 3.77 -6.79
C ASP A 185 1.19 3.66 -8.08
N THR A 186 2.00 4.68 -8.38
CA THR A 186 2.94 4.67 -9.52
C THR A 186 3.97 3.55 -9.37
N VAL A 187 4.63 3.46 -8.23
CA VAL A 187 5.63 2.42 -7.95
C VAL A 187 5.00 1.03 -7.97
N ARG A 188 3.80 0.88 -7.41
CA ARG A 188 3.01 -0.35 -7.48
C ARG A 188 2.74 -0.77 -8.92
N THR A 189 2.21 0.15 -9.73
CA THR A 189 1.88 -0.09 -11.15
C THR A 189 3.12 -0.52 -11.93
N PHE A 190 4.24 0.18 -11.74
CA PHE A 190 5.53 -0.21 -12.33
C PHE A 190 5.94 -1.64 -11.95
N PHE A 191 5.89 -2.01 -10.68
CA PHE A 191 6.25 -3.35 -10.25
C PHE A 191 5.28 -4.41 -10.80
N LEU A 192 3.98 -4.14 -10.86
CA LEU A 192 3.01 -5.06 -11.45
C LEU A 192 3.27 -5.28 -12.94
N ILE A 193 3.58 -4.22 -13.70
CA ILE A 193 3.93 -4.30 -15.12
C ILE A 193 5.18 -5.18 -15.30
N VAL A 194 6.25 -4.89 -14.56
CA VAL A 194 7.51 -5.67 -14.64
C VAL A 194 7.28 -7.13 -14.29
N LEU A 195 6.55 -7.42 -13.20
CA LEU A 195 6.23 -8.78 -12.78
C LEU A 195 5.32 -9.49 -13.79
N SER A 196 4.38 -8.78 -14.43
CA SER A 196 3.50 -9.34 -15.46
C SER A 196 4.28 -9.70 -16.72
N ILE A 197 5.15 -8.82 -17.21
CA ILE A 197 5.94 -9.03 -18.42
C ILE A 197 6.98 -10.14 -18.22
N LEU A 198 7.68 -10.16 -17.10
CA LEU A 198 8.72 -11.14 -16.79
C LEU A 198 8.17 -12.43 -16.13
N GLY A 199 6.89 -12.48 -15.81
CA GLY A 199 6.24 -13.62 -15.19
C GLY A 199 6.44 -14.92 -15.96
N PRO A 200 6.18 -14.97 -17.27
CA PRO A 200 6.39 -16.19 -18.08
C PRO A 200 7.81 -16.74 -17.97
N ILE A 201 8.83 -15.87 -17.89
CA ILE A 201 10.23 -16.29 -17.72
C ILE A 201 10.46 -16.91 -16.35
N ALA A 202 9.89 -16.32 -15.29
CA ALA A 202 9.97 -16.88 -13.93
C ALA A 202 9.33 -18.27 -13.85
N PHE A 203 8.21 -18.49 -14.55
CA PHE A 203 7.56 -19.78 -14.69
C PHE A 203 8.45 -20.75 -15.46
N ALA A 204 9.06 -20.33 -16.56
CA ALA A 204 9.96 -21.17 -17.37
C ALA A 204 11.19 -21.63 -16.57
N ILE A 205 11.80 -20.74 -15.80
CA ILE A 205 12.93 -21.07 -14.91
C ILE A 205 12.50 -22.07 -13.83
N SER A 206 11.28 -21.99 -13.33
CA SER A 206 10.78 -22.90 -12.29
C SER A 206 10.66 -24.36 -12.74
N VAL A 207 10.70 -24.63 -14.05
CA VAL A 207 10.70 -25.99 -14.61
C VAL A 207 12.01 -26.71 -14.30
N TRP A 208 13.13 -25.99 -14.24
CA TRP A 208 14.44 -26.56 -13.98
C TRP A 208 14.56 -27.11 -12.57
N ASP A 209 15.22 -28.22 -12.40
CA ASP A 209 15.44 -28.81 -11.08
C ASP A 209 16.31 -27.88 -10.21
N GLY A 210 15.91 -27.67 -8.97
CA GLY A 210 16.53 -26.69 -8.06
C GLY A 210 15.93 -25.27 -8.11
N PHE A 211 15.25 -24.87 -9.19
CA PHE A 211 14.63 -23.53 -9.33
C PHE A 211 13.12 -23.53 -9.08
N GLN A 212 12.58 -24.56 -8.51
CA GLN A 212 11.15 -24.76 -8.31
C GLN A 212 10.50 -23.69 -7.42
N SER A 213 11.25 -23.10 -6.49
CA SER A 213 10.78 -22.02 -5.62
C SER A 213 10.58 -20.69 -6.33
N THR A 214 11.14 -20.51 -7.54
CA THR A 214 11.01 -19.26 -8.31
C THR A 214 9.55 -18.92 -8.60
N LEU A 215 8.72 -19.92 -8.92
CA LEU A 215 7.29 -19.72 -9.15
C LEU A 215 6.57 -19.21 -7.90
N THR A 216 6.80 -19.87 -6.77
CA THR A 216 6.17 -19.45 -5.49
C THR A 216 6.64 -18.06 -5.07
N GLN A 217 7.93 -17.75 -5.24
CA GLN A 217 8.47 -16.43 -4.95
C GLN A 217 7.87 -15.35 -5.84
N TRP A 218 7.74 -15.62 -7.14
CA TRP A 218 7.10 -14.70 -8.08
C TRP A 218 5.66 -14.43 -7.69
N LEU A 219 4.88 -15.49 -7.43
CA LEU A 219 3.47 -15.37 -7.02
C LEU A 219 3.32 -14.57 -5.71
N THR A 220 4.16 -14.87 -4.72
CA THR A 220 4.20 -14.15 -3.44
C THR A 220 4.47 -12.66 -3.64
N ARG A 221 5.44 -12.31 -4.49
CA ARG A 221 5.77 -10.91 -4.79
C ARG A 221 4.64 -10.21 -5.55
N TYR A 222 4.06 -10.87 -6.54
CA TYR A 222 2.97 -10.30 -7.32
C TYR A 222 1.76 -9.98 -6.44
N ILE A 223 1.32 -10.92 -5.61
CA ILE A 223 0.20 -10.72 -4.68
C ILE A 223 0.55 -9.65 -3.64
N SER A 224 1.79 -9.63 -3.12
CA SER A 224 2.23 -8.60 -2.17
C SER A 224 2.12 -7.20 -2.76
N VAL A 225 2.59 -6.98 -3.99
CA VAL A 225 2.49 -5.69 -4.67
C VAL A 225 1.03 -5.35 -5.01
N TYR A 226 0.22 -6.34 -5.37
CA TYR A 226 -1.20 -6.14 -5.64
C TYR A 226 -1.95 -5.60 -4.41
N LEU A 227 -1.61 -6.10 -3.21
CA LEU A 227 -2.21 -5.69 -1.93
C LEU A 227 -1.84 -4.28 -1.48
N TRP A 228 -0.88 -3.60 -2.13
CA TRP A 228 -0.54 -2.22 -1.72
C TRP A 228 -1.74 -1.29 -1.82
N LEU A 229 -2.57 -1.41 -2.86
CA LEU A 229 -3.75 -0.56 -3.02
C LEU A 229 -4.81 -0.81 -1.93
N PRO A 230 -5.27 -2.04 -1.67
CA PRO A 230 -6.16 -2.31 -0.56
C PRO A 230 -5.65 -1.81 0.80
N ILE A 231 -4.35 -1.96 1.06
CA ILE A 231 -3.75 -1.51 2.32
C ILE A 231 -3.72 0.03 2.38
N ALA A 232 -3.45 0.71 1.25
CA ALA A 232 -3.54 2.16 1.14
C ALA A 232 -4.95 2.67 1.42
N ASP A 233 -5.97 2.02 0.84
CA ASP A 233 -7.38 2.36 1.07
C ASP A 233 -7.77 2.22 2.55
N ILE A 234 -7.40 1.09 3.18
CA ILE A 234 -7.66 0.84 4.61
C ILE A 234 -6.95 1.89 5.47
N PHE A 235 -5.68 2.20 5.16
CA PHE A 235 -4.93 3.21 5.89
C PHE A 235 -5.57 4.59 5.79
N SER A 236 -5.99 4.99 4.59
CA SER A 236 -6.68 6.26 4.35
C SER A 236 -8.05 6.30 5.04
N ALA A 237 -8.82 5.20 5.00
CA ALA A 237 -10.09 5.09 5.71
C ALA A 237 -9.90 5.22 7.23
N MET A 238 -8.84 4.61 7.78
CA MET A 238 -8.50 4.75 9.20
C MET A 238 -8.17 6.21 9.57
N LEU A 239 -7.38 6.90 8.75
CA LEU A 239 -7.06 8.31 8.97
C LEU A 239 -8.30 9.18 8.88
N ALA A 240 -9.17 8.98 7.89
CA ALA A 240 -10.43 9.69 7.75
C ALA A 240 -11.33 9.47 8.98
N LYS A 241 -11.41 8.23 9.50
CA LYS A 241 -12.18 7.95 10.72
C LYS A 241 -11.62 8.64 11.94
N ILE A 242 -10.31 8.69 12.13
CA ILE A 242 -9.69 9.42 13.24
C ILE A 242 -10.01 10.91 13.14
N GLN A 243 -9.90 11.49 11.94
CA GLN A 243 -10.26 12.89 11.70
C GLN A 243 -11.74 13.16 12.00
N SER A 244 -12.64 12.26 11.59
CA SER A 244 -14.07 12.36 11.89
C SER A 244 -14.34 12.37 13.40
N LEU A 245 -13.69 11.49 14.17
CA LEU A 245 -13.84 11.46 15.64
C LEU A 245 -13.31 12.74 16.32
N ILE A 246 -12.27 13.36 15.76
CA ILE A 246 -11.78 14.66 16.25
C ILE A 246 -12.78 15.76 15.95
N LEU A 247 -13.35 15.78 14.74
CA LEU A 247 -14.37 16.75 14.34
C LEU A 247 -15.65 16.62 15.18
N GLU A 248 -16.11 15.40 15.46
CA GLU A 248 -17.24 15.15 16.35
C GLU A 248 -17.03 15.78 17.74
N ARG A 249 -15.83 15.60 18.33
CA ARG A 249 -15.49 16.22 19.61
C ARG A 249 -15.41 17.75 19.54
N ASP A 250 -14.92 18.30 18.44
CA ASP A 250 -14.88 19.75 18.26
C ASP A 250 -16.29 20.32 18.08
N ILE A 251 -17.17 19.63 17.35
CA ILE A 251 -18.59 19.98 17.20
C ILE A 251 -19.29 19.96 18.55
N ASP A 252 -19.05 18.93 19.39
CA ASP A 252 -19.63 18.86 20.74
C ASP A 252 -19.22 20.06 21.61
N LYS A 253 -17.95 20.50 21.52
CA LYS A 253 -17.49 21.71 22.22
C LYS A 253 -18.11 22.98 21.68
N LEU A 254 -18.28 23.09 20.35
CA LEU A 254 -18.89 24.25 19.71
C LEU A 254 -20.38 24.44 20.06
N ASN A 255 -21.07 23.36 20.44
CA ASN A 255 -22.45 23.39 20.95
C ASN A 255 -22.56 23.99 22.36
N ASP A 256 -21.45 24.09 23.11
CA ASP A 256 -21.41 24.78 24.40
C ASP A 256 -21.43 26.30 24.14
N PRO A 257 -22.44 27.03 24.67
CA PRO A 257 -22.56 28.48 24.47
C PRO A 257 -21.39 29.30 25.05
N THR A 258 -20.64 28.72 25.98
CA THR A 258 -19.53 29.41 26.68
C THR A 258 -18.18 29.15 26.00
N PHE A 259 -18.14 28.23 25.05
CA PHE A 259 -16.90 27.85 24.35
C PHE A 259 -16.54 28.89 23.27
N ILE A 260 -15.36 29.44 23.38
CA ILE A 260 -14.75 30.30 22.35
C ILE A 260 -13.86 29.43 21.47
N PRO A 261 -14.11 29.34 20.15
CA PRO A 261 -13.29 28.53 19.25
C PRO A 261 -11.83 28.98 19.25
N ASP A 262 -10.94 28.08 19.62
CA ASP A 262 -9.50 28.25 19.38
C ASP A 262 -9.19 27.85 17.93
N THR A 263 -8.60 28.76 17.19
CA THR A 263 -8.31 28.60 15.77
C THR A 263 -7.14 27.64 15.50
N SER A 264 -6.69 26.86 16.49
CA SER A 264 -5.55 25.94 16.32
C SER A 264 -5.99 24.57 15.78
N ASN A 265 -5.79 24.34 14.48
CA ASN A 265 -5.98 23.03 13.84
C ASN A 265 -4.72 22.14 13.94
N THR A 266 -3.97 22.24 15.03
CA THR A 266 -2.68 21.54 15.22
C THR A 266 -2.84 20.02 15.10
N VAL A 267 -3.95 19.47 15.59
CA VAL A 267 -4.23 18.02 15.56
C VAL A 267 -4.39 17.52 14.12
N TYR A 268 -5.12 18.26 13.29
CA TYR A 268 -5.27 17.92 11.86
C TYR A 268 -3.91 17.87 11.14
N ILE A 269 -3.07 18.86 11.36
CA ILE A 269 -1.72 18.94 10.78
C ILE A 269 -0.88 17.72 11.16
N VAL A 270 -0.88 17.33 12.43
CA VAL A 270 -0.15 16.16 12.92
C VAL A 270 -0.63 14.88 12.23
N PHE A 271 -1.95 14.68 12.07
CA PHE A 271 -2.49 13.51 11.40
C PHE A 271 -2.19 13.49 9.90
N MET A 272 -2.15 14.64 9.24
CA MET A 272 -1.72 14.71 7.84
C MET A 272 -0.25 14.31 7.67
N ILE A 273 0.63 14.75 8.56
CA ILE A 273 2.04 14.34 8.55
C ILE A 273 2.18 12.83 8.80
N ILE A 274 1.44 12.29 9.79
CA ILE A 274 1.40 10.84 10.06
C ILE A 274 0.92 10.09 8.82
N GLY A 275 -0.10 10.62 8.13
CA GLY A 275 -0.62 10.05 6.89
C GLY A 275 0.44 9.97 5.79
N ILE A 276 1.14 11.08 5.53
CA ILE A 276 2.21 11.14 4.53
C ILE A 276 3.31 10.10 4.83
N LEU A 277 3.78 10.04 6.07
CA LEU A 277 4.80 9.09 6.49
C LEU A 277 4.30 7.64 6.44
N GLY A 278 3.04 7.42 6.82
CA GLY A 278 2.41 6.11 6.84
C GLY A 278 2.29 5.47 5.46
N TYR A 279 2.06 6.25 4.41
CA TYR A 279 2.02 5.72 3.04
C TYR A 279 3.30 4.96 2.66
N PHE A 280 4.47 5.42 3.09
CA PHE A 280 5.74 4.75 2.81
C PHE A 280 5.92 3.43 3.56
N THR A 281 5.09 3.12 4.55
CA THR A 281 5.11 1.83 5.26
C THR A 281 4.27 0.75 4.57
N ILE A 282 3.39 1.12 3.62
CA ILE A 282 2.46 0.21 2.93
C ILE A 282 3.15 -1.00 2.30
N PRO A 283 4.28 -0.87 1.58
CA PRO A 283 4.98 -2.02 1.02
C PRO A 283 5.44 -3.03 2.07
N THR A 284 5.87 -2.53 3.23
CA THR A 284 6.31 -3.37 4.35
C THR A 284 5.14 -4.14 4.97
N VAL A 285 4.00 -3.46 5.19
CA VAL A 285 2.78 -4.07 5.73
C VAL A 285 2.24 -5.14 4.78
N ALA A 286 2.23 -4.88 3.46
CA ALA A 286 1.84 -5.86 2.45
C ALA A 286 2.72 -7.12 2.50
N GLY A 287 4.03 -6.93 2.70
CA GLY A 287 4.95 -8.04 2.92
C GLY A 287 4.60 -8.88 4.15
N TRP A 288 4.22 -8.25 5.26
CA TRP A 288 3.82 -8.97 6.49
C TRP A 288 2.54 -9.79 6.29
N VAL A 289 1.54 -9.23 5.62
CA VAL A 289 0.26 -9.93 5.35
C VAL A 289 0.50 -11.24 4.59
N ILE A 290 1.36 -11.21 3.57
CA ILE A 290 1.68 -12.42 2.79
C ILE A 290 2.56 -13.39 3.55
N GLN A 291 3.54 -12.91 4.32
CA GLN A 291 4.41 -13.76 5.13
C GLN A 291 3.64 -14.43 6.27
N ALA A 292 2.70 -13.74 6.90
CA ALA A 292 1.82 -14.30 7.93
C ALA A 292 0.92 -15.42 7.37
N GLY A 293 0.53 -15.34 6.08
CA GLY A 293 -0.27 -16.36 5.40
C GLY A 293 0.46 -17.68 5.09
N GLY A 294 1.70 -17.88 5.54
CA GLY A 294 2.41 -19.17 5.49
C GLY A 294 3.47 -19.29 4.38
N ALA A 295 3.57 -18.35 3.43
CA ALA A 295 4.63 -18.40 2.40
C ALA A 295 6.03 -18.29 3.01
N GLY A 296 6.20 -17.53 4.08
CA GLY A 296 7.45 -17.43 4.85
C GLY A 296 7.83 -18.72 5.58
N ASN A 297 6.84 -19.44 6.09
CA ASN A 297 7.06 -20.72 6.79
C ASN A 297 7.37 -21.87 5.84
N TYR A 298 6.80 -21.85 4.62
CA TYR A 298 7.10 -22.85 3.59
C TYR A 298 8.56 -22.75 3.14
N MET A 299 9.08 -21.54 2.91
CA MET A 299 10.48 -21.31 2.57
C MET A 299 11.43 -21.73 3.71
N ARG A 300 11.05 -21.44 4.96
CA ARG A 300 11.83 -21.83 6.14
C ARG A 300 11.88 -23.34 6.30
N ASN A 301 10.76 -24.04 6.06
CA ASN A 301 10.68 -25.49 6.11
C ASN A 301 11.46 -26.16 4.98
N VAL A 302 11.40 -25.62 3.73
CA VAL A 302 12.20 -26.14 2.61
C VAL A 302 13.68 -25.97 2.86
N ASN A 303 14.14 -24.82 3.37
CA ASN A 303 15.54 -24.62 3.74
C ASN A 303 15.99 -25.49 4.91
N GLN A 304 15.14 -25.71 5.92
CA GLN A 304 15.45 -26.62 7.04
C GLN A 304 15.49 -28.07 6.57
N THR A 305 14.62 -28.49 5.67
CA THR A 305 14.63 -29.85 5.10
C THR A 305 15.86 -30.07 4.22
N ALA A 306 16.22 -29.09 3.39
CA ALA A 306 17.43 -29.14 2.57
C ALA A 306 18.71 -29.18 3.43
N SER A 307 18.80 -28.40 4.53
CA SER A 307 19.93 -28.43 5.45
C SER A 307 20.00 -29.74 6.27
N LYS A 308 18.84 -30.29 6.68
CA LYS A 308 18.80 -31.60 7.35
C LYS A 308 19.23 -32.75 6.43
N THR A 309 18.79 -32.73 5.16
CA THR A 309 19.17 -33.73 4.17
C THR A 309 20.66 -33.61 3.81
N GLY A 310 21.20 -32.39 3.71
CA GLY A 310 22.64 -32.16 3.52
C GLY A 310 23.48 -32.64 4.72
N ASN A 311 23.03 -32.43 5.94
CA ASN A 311 23.71 -32.90 7.15
C ASN A 311 23.65 -34.43 7.31
N ILE A 312 22.54 -35.08 6.93
CA ILE A 312 22.43 -36.55 6.94
C ILE A 312 23.35 -37.16 5.88
N ALA A 313 23.43 -36.57 4.69
CA ALA A 313 24.34 -37.02 3.64
C ALA A 313 25.83 -36.86 4.04
N GLY A 314 26.15 -35.70 4.70
CA GLY A 314 27.50 -35.42 5.22
C GLY A 314 27.88 -36.33 6.39
N ALA A 315 26.94 -36.64 7.31
CA ALA A 315 27.18 -37.55 8.41
C ALA A 315 27.33 -39.00 7.96
N GLY A 316 26.58 -39.44 6.93
CA GLY A 316 26.73 -40.76 6.32
C GLY A 316 28.08 -40.93 5.64
N ALA A 317 28.55 -39.93 4.90
CA ALA A 317 29.88 -39.97 4.24
C ALA A 317 31.03 -39.95 5.26
N GLY A 318 30.89 -39.15 6.37
CA GLY A 318 31.89 -39.11 7.45
C GLY A 318 32.00 -40.40 8.24
N ALA A 319 30.87 -41.09 8.50
CA ALA A 319 30.84 -42.36 9.20
C ALA A 319 31.49 -43.51 8.39
N VAL A 320 31.32 -43.50 7.08
CA VAL A 320 31.97 -44.48 6.18
C VAL A 320 33.46 -44.23 6.09
N ALA A 321 33.92 -42.97 5.97
CA ALA A 321 35.33 -42.60 5.93
C ALA A 321 36.06 -42.85 7.25
N GLY A 322 35.43 -42.58 8.42
CA GLY A 322 35.96 -42.83 9.74
C GLY A 322 36.14 -44.32 10.07
N ASN A 323 35.25 -45.18 9.57
CA ASN A 323 35.34 -46.62 9.79
C ASN A 323 36.41 -47.35 8.92
N ILE A 324 36.76 -46.75 7.78
CA ILE A 324 37.87 -47.25 6.93
C ILE A 324 39.21 -46.84 7.53
N GLY A 325 39.36 -45.62 8.04
CA GLY A 325 40.60 -45.15 8.70
C GLY A 325 40.94 -45.91 9.99
N GLY A 326 39.96 -46.26 10.80
CA GLY A 326 40.12 -47.02 12.04
C GLY A 326 40.55 -48.47 11.86
N ARG A 327 40.25 -49.10 10.71
CA ARG A 327 40.66 -50.46 10.39
C ARG A 327 42.09 -50.52 9.80
N LEU A 328 42.66 -49.47 9.32
CA LEU A 328 44.02 -49.42 8.77
C LEU A 328 45.10 -49.07 9.80
N MET A 329 44.70 -48.55 10.98
CA MET A 329 45.66 -48.21 12.06
C MET A 329 45.80 -49.30 13.13
N ASN A 330 45.12 -50.45 13.00
CA ASN A 330 45.16 -51.57 13.97
C ASN A 330 45.73 -52.87 13.33
N LYS A 331 46.69 -52.72 12.42
CA LYS A 331 47.57 -53.83 11.98
C LYS A 331 49.01 -53.47 12.16
#